data_3dd50592ab5b6c6c29dd4ce7d75e2aee
#
_entry.id   3dd50592ab5b6c6c29dd4ce7d75e2aee
#
_cell.length_a   1.000
_cell.length_b   1.000
_cell.length_c   1.000
_cell.angle_alpha   90.00
_cell.angle_beta   90.00
_cell.angle_gamma   90.00
#
_symmetry.space_group_name_H-M   'P 1'
#
loop_
_entity.id
_entity.type
_entity.pdbx_description
1 polymer ?
#
loop_
_entity_poly.entity_id
_entity_poly.type
_entity_poly.pdbx_seq_one_letter_code
_entity_poly.pdbx_strand_id
1 'polypeptide(L)'
;MTGQASELHLFVLWEKARRVEARILEDLGRQADIEIVGKWELAFSGPAAEAFPALYGTKKPLDGRLKARKCGGGAFLLIVVRNLNPSYGSRWARGDKYYQANELMYDLKTRYREWAGRKHRVHGTTDCGEFARDIFLLTGHTAGEWERGVPDDIRLNIPAKAEWRRVVDGIGVELGLADCRVLLENKYINDVFFAGLFKGRDAIVKCSSTCAESIGNEFRLASRLHAAAPGVVAEPLAVWTSDDGRRAFIVTERVSGPSLTELLAQGVTDAQADGFAADILMLAKALKDTGVLHRDLFADNLLLGADGHLKAIDWQLAIDRNDYREDPWVASHPKFLYVVFGVNRELGLGVWNDFHALGKILAQLPQTDAVRSASARLSEEESAMTFAALPRAMTRLRLRLYAVSLRLQMALRGRKHRKYAQLERRYRTIVGSIAEWEGPNG
;
A
#
# COMPACT_ATOMS: atom_id res chain seq x y z
N MET A 1 -33.07 9.60 1.29
CA MET A 1 -32.07 8.87 2.13
C MET A 1 -31.36 7.91 1.20
N THR A 2 -30.18 8.27 0.73
CA THR A 2 -29.32 7.33 -0.01
C THR A 2 -28.77 6.36 1.01
N GLY A 3 -29.30 5.13 1.04
CA GLY A 3 -28.82 4.08 1.91
C GLY A 3 -27.32 3.90 1.70
N GLN A 4 -26.56 4.00 2.76
CA GLN A 4 -25.15 3.68 2.76
C GLN A 4 -25.03 2.20 2.39
N ALA A 5 -24.28 1.86 1.35
CA ALA A 5 -24.14 0.47 0.92
C ALA A 5 -23.53 -0.36 2.06
N SER A 6 -24.07 -1.55 2.31
CA SER A 6 -23.52 -2.49 3.29
C SER A 6 -22.08 -2.88 2.93
N GLU A 7 -21.28 -3.27 3.92
CA GLU A 7 -19.86 -3.61 3.73
C GLU A 7 -19.53 -4.99 4.30
N LEU A 8 -18.69 -5.74 3.58
CA LEU A 8 -18.15 -7.00 4.06
C LEU A 8 -16.91 -6.78 4.94
N HIS A 9 -16.85 -7.55 6.01
CA HIS A 9 -15.75 -7.60 6.96
C HIS A 9 -15.47 -9.02 7.40
N LEU A 10 -14.35 -9.24 8.06
CA LEU A 10 -14.04 -10.55 8.62
C LEU A 10 -13.46 -10.47 10.05
N PHE A 11 -13.63 -11.57 10.76
CA PHE A 11 -12.88 -11.89 11.97
C PHE A 11 -12.13 -13.20 11.77
N VAL A 12 -10.92 -13.28 12.32
CA VAL A 12 -10.16 -14.52 12.44
C VAL A 12 -9.92 -14.79 13.92
N LEU A 13 -10.44 -15.89 14.38
CA LEU A 13 -10.17 -16.42 15.71
C LEU A 13 -9.05 -17.44 15.61
N TRP A 14 -7.81 -16.99 15.89
CA TRP A 14 -6.67 -17.89 15.90
C TRP A 14 -6.85 -19.01 16.91
N GLU A 15 -6.16 -20.13 16.75
CA GLU A 15 -6.29 -21.33 17.59
C GLU A 15 -6.52 -21.00 19.08
N LYS A 16 -5.69 -20.13 19.68
CA LYS A 16 -5.81 -19.77 21.11
C LYS A 16 -6.99 -18.85 21.45
N ALA A 17 -7.71 -18.33 20.46
CA ALA A 17 -8.96 -17.60 20.65
C ALA A 17 -10.20 -18.50 20.57
N ARG A 18 -10.09 -19.73 20.04
CA ARG A 18 -11.22 -20.65 19.86
C ARG A 18 -11.97 -20.95 21.16
N ARG A 19 -11.29 -20.87 22.31
CA ARG A 19 -11.89 -21.03 23.63
C ARG A 19 -13.03 -20.05 23.96
N VAL A 20 -13.12 -18.92 23.26
CA VAL A 20 -14.17 -17.90 23.41
C VAL A 20 -15.06 -17.79 22.17
N GLU A 21 -14.95 -18.73 21.25
CA GLU A 21 -15.69 -18.76 19.99
C GLU A 21 -17.20 -18.65 20.17
N ALA A 22 -17.78 -19.52 20.99
CA ALA A 22 -19.23 -19.53 21.21
C ALA A 22 -19.74 -18.15 21.68
N ARG A 23 -19.03 -17.53 22.61
CA ARG A 23 -19.36 -16.20 23.12
C ARG A 23 -19.27 -15.12 22.04
N ILE A 24 -18.27 -15.19 21.14
CA ILE A 24 -18.10 -14.24 20.04
C ILE A 24 -19.21 -14.41 19.00
N LEU A 25 -19.55 -15.65 18.65
CA LEU A 25 -20.63 -15.93 17.70
C LEU A 25 -22.00 -15.48 18.24
N GLU A 26 -22.25 -15.70 19.53
CA GLU A 26 -23.46 -15.21 20.20
C GLU A 26 -23.54 -13.68 20.20
N ASP A 27 -22.43 -12.98 20.50
CA ASP A 27 -22.40 -11.52 20.49
C ASP A 27 -22.59 -10.95 19.08
N LEU A 28 -21.95 -11.57 18.06
CA LEU A 28 -22.16 -11.19 16.65
C LEU A 28 -23.62 -11.36 16.23
N GLY A 29 -24.27 -12.46 16.62
CA GLY A 29 -25.67 -12.71 16.30
C GLY A 29 -26.67 -11.77 16.99
N ARG A 30 -26.25 -11.06 18.04
CA ARG A 30 -27.03 -10.04 18.75
C ARG A 30 -26.88 -8.63 18.19
N GLN A 31 -25.88 -8.39 17.31
CA GLN A 31 -25.68 -7.07 16.71
C GLN A 31 -26.72 -6.84 15.60
N ALA A 32 -27.58 -5.82 15.75
CA ALA A 32 -28.63 -5.53 14.78
C ALA A 32 -28.08 -5.14 13.38
N ASP A 33 -26.88 -4.54 13.34
CA ASP A 33 -26.24 -4.09 12.10
C ASP A 33 -25.27 -5.11 11.52
N ILE A 34 -25.22 -6.35 12.04
CA ILE A 34 -24.32 -7.41 11.57
C ILE A 34 -25.10 -8.63 11.09
N GLU A 35 -24.83 -9.02 9.86
CA GLU A 35 -25.24 -10.31 9.31
C GLU A 35 -24.02 -11.22 9.24
N ILE A 36 -24.11 -12.44 9.79
CA ILE A 36 -23.04 -13.46 9.63
C ILE A 36 -23.24 -14.13 8.28
N VAL A 37 -22.35 -13.82 7.32
CA VAL A 37 -22.37 -14.41 5.97
C VAL A 37 -21.96 -15.88 6.03
N GLY A 38 -20.98 -16.22 6.85
CA GLY A 38 -20.57 -17.61 7.07
C GLY A 38 -19.34 -17.74 7.97
N LYS A 39 -19.00 -18.99 8.24
CA LYS A 39 -17.85 -19.37 9.07
C LYS A 39 -17.17 -20.62 8.56
N TRP A 40 -15.84 -20.62 8.55
CA TRP A 40 -15.02 -21.72 8.04
C TRP A 40 -13.86 -22.00 8.97
N GLU A 41 -13.64 -23.27 9.24
CA GLU A 41 -12.42 -23.70 9.92
C GLU A 41 -11.30 -23.87 8.88
N LEU A 42 -10.20 -23.18 9.08
CA LEU A 42 -9.03 -23.20 8.21
C LEU A 42 -7.80 -23.61 9.01
N ALA A 43 -6.83 -24.19 8.33
CA ALA A 43 -5.55 -24.55 8.93
C ALA A 43 -4.39 -24.16 7.99
N PHE A 44 -3.23 -23.87 8.56
CA PHE A 44 -2.03 -23.63 7.77
C PHE A 44 -1.56 -24.94 7.14
N SER A 45 -1.22 -24.90 5.85
CA SER A 45 -0.61 -26.02 5.13
C SER A 45 0.87 -26.25 5.50
N GLY A 46 1.48 -25.31 6.20
CA GLY A 46 2.88 -25.33 6.64
C GLY A 46 3.04 -24.64 8.00
N PRO A 47 4.28 -24.33 8.42
CA PRO A 47 4.53 -23.70 9.70
C PRO A 47 3.82 -22.34 9.81
N ALA A 48 2.97 -22.16 10.79
CA ALA A 48 2.25 -20.89 11.04
C ALA A 48 3.21 -19.69 11.21
N ALA A 49 4.43 -19.95 11.67
CA ALA A 49 5.48 -18.93 11.80
C ALA A 49 5.86 -18.28 10.44
N GLU A 50 5.71 -19.00 9.35
CA GLU A 50 5.98 -18.52 7.99
C GLU A 50 4.74 -17.82 7.39
N ALA A 51 3.55 -18.30 7.71
CA ALA A 51 2.30 -17.74 7.23
C ALA A 51 1.93 -16.40 7.89
N PHE A 52 2.21 -16.20 9.17
CA PHE A 52 1.86 -14.95 9.86
C PHE A 52 2.51 -13.68 9.30
N PRO A 53 3.78 -13.66 8.88
CA PRO A 53 4.34 -12.51 8.19
C PRO A 53 3.59 -12.16 6.90
N ALA A 54 3.12 -13.16 6.16
CA ALA A 54 2.32 -13.00 4.96
C ALA A 54 0.99 -12.29 5.22
N LEU A 55 0.26 -12.73 6.24
CA LEU A 55 -1.04 -12.16 6.62
C LEU A 55 -0.96 -10.74 7.18
N TYR A 56 0.11 -10.43 7.89
CA TYR A 56 0.23 -9.16 8.59
C TYR A 56 1.14 -8.17 7.92
N GLY A 57 1.60 -8.43 6.68
CA GLY A 57 2.51 -7.63 5.87
C GLY A 57 2.54 -6.15 6.28
N THR A 58 3.40 -5.78 7.21
CA THR A 58 3.42 -4.45 7.81
C THR A 58 4.84 -3.89 7.74
N LYS A 59 4.94 -2.57 7.76
CA LYS A 59 6.18 -1.77 7.81
C LYS A 59 7.16 -2.12 8.96
N LYS A 60 6.92 -3.18 9.71
CA LYS A 60 7.83 -3.68 10.76
C LYS A 60 7.93 -5.19 10.68
N PRO A 61 9.15 -5.75 10.86
CA PRO A 61 9.34 -7.19 10.87
C PRO A 61 8.40 -7.80 11.91
N LEU A 62 7.55 -8.70 11.44
CA LEU A 62 6.78 -9.55 12.33
C LEU A 62 7.62 -10.78 12.62
N ASP A 63 7.99 -10.98 13.90
CA ASP A 63 8.51 -12.25 14.35
C ASP A 63 7.37 -13.29 14.28
N GLY A 64 7.34 -14.06 13.20
CA GLY A 64 6.33 -15.07 12.94
C GLY A 64 6.32 -16.17 13.99
N ARG A 65 7.49 -16.54 14.55
CA ARG A 65 7.60 -17.51 15.65
C ARG A 65 6.96 -16.97 16.92
N LEU A 66 7.23 -15.72 17.26
CA LEU A 66 6.58 -15.06 18.40
C LEU A 66 5.08 -14.94 18.20
N LYS A 67 4.64 -14.63 16.97
CA LYS A 67 3.20 -14.54 16.64
C LYS A 67 2.54 -15.92 16.75
N ALA A 68 3.11 -16.96 16.18
CA ALA A 68 2.62 -18.34 16.29
C ALA A 68 2.53 -18.78 17.77
N ARG A 69 3.54 -18.48 18.57
CA ARG A 69 3.51 -18.77 20.01
C ARG A 69 2.36 -18.04 20.73
N LYS A 70 2.00 -16.82 20.32
CA LYS A 70 0.92 -16.02 20.94
C LYS A 70 -0.48 -16.42 20.48
N CYS A 71 -0.62 -16.78 19.21
CA CYS A 71 -1.90 -17.05 18.55
C CYS A 71 -2.25 -18.54 18.48
N GLY A 72 -1.23 -19.39 18.52
CA GLY A 72 -1.32 -20.80 18.12
C GLY A 72 -0.93 -20.98 16.66
N GLY A 73 -0.74 -22.23 16.25
CA GLY A 73 -0.39 -22.62 14.89
C GLY A 73 -1.30 -23.72 14.34
N GLY A 74 -2.34 -24.11 15.09
CA GLY A 74 -3.35 -25.06 14.66
C GLY A 74 -4.52 -24.39 13.92
N ALA A 75 -5.62 -25.14 13.81
CA ALA A 75 -6.82 -24.68 13.13
C ALA A 75 -7.39 -23.40 13.76
N PHE A 76 -7.90 -22.53 12.91
CA PHE A 76 -8.49 -21.24 13.29
C PHE A 76 -9.85 -21.05 12.59
N LEU A 77 -10.68 -20.16 13.11
CA LEU A 77 -11.98 -19.85 12.54
C LEU A 77 -11.92 -18.54 11.77
N LEU A 78 -12.29 -18.57 10.51
CA LEU A 78 -12.66 -17.43 9.70
C LEU A 78 -14.17 -17.19 9.84
N ILE A 79 -14.57 -15.95 10.15
CA ILE A 79 -15.96 -15.50 10.19
C ILE A 79 -16.07 -14.32 9.23
N VAL A 80 -16.91 -14.42 8.23
CA VAL A 80 -17.26 -13.30 7.33
C VAL A 80 -18.58 -12.72 7.77
N VAL A 81 -18.63 -11.41 7.88
CA VAL A 81 -19.81 -10.66 8.30
C VAL A 81 -20.09 -9.52 7.32
N ARG A 82 -21.36 -9.17 7.19
CA ARG A 82 -21.83 -7.97 6.49
C ARG A 82 -22.25 -6.93 7.53
N ASN A 83 -21.66 -5.75 7.49
CA ASN A 83 -22.14 -4.60 8.24
C ASN A 83 -23.21 -3.89 7.40
N LEU A 84 -24.43 -3.90 7.91
CA LEU A 84 -25.62 -3.38 7.20
C LEU A 84 -25.70 -1.85 7.25
N ASN A 85 -25.05 -1.22 8.22
CA ASN A 85 -25.07 0.23 8.43
C ASN A 85 -23.68 0.75 8.80
N PRO A 86 -22.74 0.77 7.83
CA PRO A 86 -21.35 1.13 8.11
C PRO A 86 -21.22 2.61 8.50
N SER A 87 -20.55 2.89 9.60
CA SER A 87 -20.14 4.23 10.04
C SER A 87 -18.64 4.29 10.26
N TYR A 88 -18.01 5.39 9.86
CA TYR A 88 -16.56 5.56 9.94
C TYR A 88 -16.17 6.71 10.85
N GLY A 89 -15.24 6.44 11.75
CA GLY A 89 -14.66 7.42 12.64
C GLY A 89 -13.15 7.34 12.72
N SER A 90 -12.54 8.42 13.16
CA SER A 90 -11.09 8.44 13.41
C SER A 90 -10.74 7.60 14.62
N ARG A 91 -9.86 6.62 14.43
CA ARG A 91 -9.33 5.77 15.49
C ARG A 91 -7.82 5.93 15.61
N TRP A 92 -7.35 5.93 16.85
CA TRP A 92 -5.93 6.04 17.13
C TRP A 92 -5.20 4.74 16.79
N ALA A 93 -4.15 4.87 15.99
CA ALA A 93 -3.17 3.82 15.78
C ALA A 93 -1.93 4.08 16.65
N ARG A 94 -1.02 3.13 16.71
CA ARG A 94 0.19 3.21 17.51
C ARG A 94 1.05 4.43 17.13
N GLY A 95 1.46 5.23 18.09
CA GLY A 95 2.21 6.48 17.87
C GLY A 95 1.25 7.65 17.58
N ASP A 96 1.56 8.51 16.64
CA ASP A 96 0.76 9.70 16.30
C ASP A 96 -0.15 9.46 15.07
N LYS A 97 -0.52 8.20 14.81
CA LYS A 97 -1.27 7.82 13.60
C LYS A 97 -2.74 7.63 13.95
N TYR A 98 -3.57 8.41 13.27
CA TYR A 98 -5.00 8.17 13.18
C TYR A 98 -5.31 7.53 11.82
N TYR A 99 -6.32 6.69 11.79
CA TYR A 99 -6.86 6.13 10.58
C TYR A 99 -8.39 6.08 10.66
N GLN A 100 -9.04 6.12 9.52
CA GLN A 100 -10.48 5.92 9.47
C GLN A 100 -10.76 4.42 9.63
N ALA A 101 -11.68 4.11 10.51
CA ALA A 101 -12.10 2.74 10.75
C ALA A 101 -13.63 2.69 10.84
N ASN A 102 -14.20 1.63 10.35
CA ASN A 102 -15.58 1.30 10.65
C ASN A 102 -15.71 1.16 12.17
N GLU A 103 -16.57 1.97 12.77
CA GLU A 103 -16.66 2.12 14.23
C GLU A 103 -17.11 0.84 14.90
N LEU A 104 -18.18 0.22 14.40
CA LEU A 104 -18.70 -1.03 14.94
C LEU A 104 -17.66 -2.15 14.85
N MET A 105 -17.04 -2.31 13.68
CA MET A 105 -16.01 -3.35 13.47
C MET A 105 -14.79 -3.14 14.37
N TYR A 106 -14.38 -1.89 14.60
CA TYR A 106 -13.30 -1.56 15.51
C TYR A 106 -13.63 -1.94 16.96
N ASP A 107 -14.85 -1.60 17.41
CA ASP A 107 -15.29 -1.86 18.78
C ASP A 107 -15.47 -3.36 19.04
N LEU A 108 -16.06 -4.11 18.11
CA LEU A 108 -16.16 -5.56 18.17
C LEU A 108 -14.77 -6.22 18.19
N LYS A 109 -13.87 -5.81 17.32
CA LYS A 109 -12.47 -6.28 17.29
C LYS A 109 -11.76 -6.05 18.63
N THR A 110 -12.00 -4.92 19.26
CA THR A 110 -11.40 -4.60 20.56
C THR A 110 -11.96 -5.47 21.65
N ARG A 111 -13.27 -5.60 21.73
CA ARG A 111 -14.00 -6.44 22.68
C ARG A 111 -13.57 -7.91 22.60
N TYR A 112 -13.51 -8.46 21.39
CA TYR A 112 -13.14 -9.88 21.19
C TYR A 112 -11.67 -10.16 21.54
N ARG A 113 -10.79 -9.17 21.34
CA ARG A 113 -9.40 -9.26 21.79
C ARG A 113 -9.26 -9.32 23.30
N GLU A 114 -10.09 -8.58 24.01
CA GLU A 114 -10.16 -8.62 25.47
C GLU A 114 -10.66 -9.99 25.97
N TRP A 115 -11.75 -10.51 25.40
CA TRP A 115 -12.26 -11.83 25.75
C TRP A 115 -11.27 -12.96 25.47
N ALA A 116 -10.51 -12.85 24.38
CA ALA A 116 -9.46 -13.81 24.06
C ALA A 116 -8.22 -13.67 24.98
N GLY A 117 -8.16 -12.65 25.84
CA GLY A 117 -7.11 -12.41 26.82
C GLY A 117 -5.79 -11.88 26.25
N ARG A 118 -5.67 -11.62 24.95
CA ARG A 118 -4.52 -10.98 24.31
C ARG A 118 -4.89 -10.35 22.96
N LYS A 119 -4.37 -9.15 22.70
CA LYS A 119 -4.62 -8.35 21.47
C LYS A 119 -4.32 -9.08 20.15
N HIS A 120 -3.48 -10.11 20.17
CA HIS A 120 -3.03 -10.80 18.94
C HIS A 120 -3.85 -12.01 18.56
N ARG A 121 -4.70 -12.52 19.44
CA ARG A 121 -5.44 -13.77 19.24
C ARG A 121 -6.65 -13.64 18.33
N VAL A 122 -7.19 -12.42 18.22
CA VAL A 122 -8.27 -12.09 17.29
C VAL A 122 -7.78 -11.07 16.29
N HIS A 123 -7.95 -11.38 15.01
CA HIS A 123 -7.83 -10.42 13.92
C HIS A 123 -9.24 -10.04 13.47
N GLY A 124 -9.44 -8.84 12.99
CA GLY A 124 -10.67 -8.37 12.38
C GLY A 124 -10.36 -7.17 11.51
N THR A 125 -11.04 -7.06 10.40
CA THR A 125 -10.92 -5.92 9.49
C THR A 125 -11.71 -4.73 10.01
N THR A 126 -11.24 -3.54 9.73
CA THR A 126 -11.87 -2.29 10.16
C THR A 126 -12.14 -1.34 9.01
N ASP A 127 -11.87 -1.77 7.80
CA ASP A 127 -12.19 -1.10 6.55
C ASP A 127 -12.32 -2.13 5.43
N CYS A 128 -12.99 -1.76 4.34
CA CYS A 128 -13.24 -2.65 3.21
C CYS A 128 -11.96 -3.07 2.47
N GLY A 129 -10.90 -2.27 2.51
CA GLY A 129 -9.63 -2.65 1.89
C GLY A 129 -8.83 -3.62 2.75
N GLU A 130 -8.91 -3.50 4.08
CA GLU A 130 -8.38 -4.52 4.97
C GLU A 130 -9.11 -5.85 4.74
N PHE A 131 -10.44 -5.80 4.51
CA PHE A 131 -11.22 -6.97 4.13
C PHE A 131 -10.77 -7.56 2.81
N ALA A 132 -10.70 -6.76 1.74
CA ALA A 132 -10.35 -7.24 0.40
C ALA A 132 -8.99 -7.94 0.37
N ARG A 133 -7.98 -7.35 1.02
CA ARG A 133 -6.66 -7.97 1.15
C ARG A 133 -6.70 -9.26 1.94
N ASP A 134 -7.32 -9.22 3.12
CA ASP A 134 -7.24 -10.32 4.07
C ASP A 134 -8.10 -11.50 3.63
N ILE A 135 -9.26 -11.25 3.00
CA ILE A 135 -10.11 -12.31 2.47
C ILE A 135 -9.43 -13.04 1.32
N PHE A 136 -8.76 -12.31 0.43
CA PHE A 136 -8.00 -12.92 -0.65
C PHE A 136 -6.88 -13.83 -0.12
N LEU A 137 -6.10 -13.36 0.87
CA LEU A 137 -5.03 -14.16 1.49
C LEU A 137 -5.58 -15.38 2.23
N LEU A 138 -6.75 -15.26 2.82
CA LEU A 138 -7.35 -16.34 3.63
C LEU A 138 -8.15 -17.33 2.80
N THR A 139 -8.66 -16.95 1.64
CA THR A 139 -9.59 -17.79 0.88
C THR A 139 -9.24 -17.94 -0.60
N GLY A 140 -8.39 -17.07 -1.14
CA GLY A 140 -8.06 -16.99 -2.56
C GLY A 140 -9.15 -16.36 -3.42
N HIS A 141 -10.20 -15.85 -2.81
CA HIS A 141 -11.29 -15.17 -3.51
C HIS A 141 -11.25 -13.66 -3.26
N THR A 142 -11.53 -12.89 -4.31
CA THR A 142 -11.57 -11.44 -4.25
C THR A 142 -12.79 -10.95 -3.46
N ALA A 143 -12.74 -9.72 -2.96
CA ALA A 143 -13.89 -9.09 -2.30
C ALA A 143 -15.11 -9.03 -3.25
N GLY A 144 -14.89 -8.78 -4.55
CA GLY A 144 -15.96 -8.76 -5.53
C GLY A 144 -16.63 -10.12 -5.76
N GLU A 145 -15.90 -11.24 -5.61
CA GLU A 145 -16.52 -12.58 -5.62
C GLU A 145 -17.42 -12.75 -4.40
N TRP A 146 -16.94 -12.37 -3.22
CA TRP A 146 -17.71 -12.43 -1.98
C TRP A 146 -18.96 -11.53 -1.98
N GLU A 147 -18.91 -10.38 -2.67
CA GLU A 147 -20.09 -9.51 -2.83
C GLU A 147 -21.17 -10.15 -3.73
N ARG A 148 -20.77 -10.98 -4.70
CA ARG A 148 -21.71 -11.72 -5.56
C ARG A 148 -22.32 -12.95 -4.89
N GLY A 149 -21.66 -13.47 -3.85
CA GLY A 149 -22.13 -14.64 -3.10
C GLY A 149 -20.97 -15.31 -2.37
N VAL A 150 -21.29 -16.30 -1.56
CA VAL A 150 -20.29 -17.13 -0.85
C VAL A 150 -19.63 -18.06 -1.85
N PRO A 151 -18.29 -18.00 -2.04
CA PRO A 151 -17.59 -18.93 -2.91
C PRO A 151 -17.67 -20.40 -2.41
N ASP A 152 -17.72 -21.37 -3.33
CA ASP A 152 -17.85 -22.78 -2.98
C ASP A 152 -16.55 -23.41 -2.44
N ASP A 153 -15.40 -22.97 -2.91
CA ASP A 153 -14.08 -23.54 -2.55
C ASP A 153 -13.28 -22.57 -1.70
N ILE A 154 -13.48 -22.65 -0.39
CA ILE A 154 -12.78 -21.80 0.58
C ILE A 154 -11.62 -22.53 1.19
N ARG A 155 -10.42 -22.15 0.77
CA ARG A 155 -9.16 -22.71 1.27
C ARG A 155 -8.10 -21.64 1.42
N LEU A 156 -7.19 -21.88 2.37
CA LEU A 156 -6.11 -20.93 2.65
C LEU A 156 -5.22 -20.72 1.42
N ASN A 157 -5.06 -19.45 1.02
CA ASN A 157 -4.30 -19.04 -0.16
C ASN A 157 -3.00 -18.30 0.23
N ILE A 158 -2.37 -18.69 1.30
CA ILE A 158 -1.07 -18.13 1.67
C ILE A 158 0.00 -19.01 1.04
N PRO A 159 0.62 -18.61 -0.08
CA PRO A 159 1.65 -19.42 -0.72
C PRO A 159 2.87 -19.47 0.20
N ALA A 160 3.39 -20.66 0.42
CA ALA A 160 4.71 -20.79 0.98
C ALA A 160 5.72 -20.16 0.01
N LYS A 161 6.74 -19.46 0.52
CA LYS A 161 7.79 -18.83 -0.30
C LYS A 161 8.45 -19.82 -1.27
N ALA A 162 8.56 -21.09 -0.87
CA ALA A 162 9.06 -22.17 -1.71
C ALA A 162 8.18 -22.43 -2.96
N GLU A 163 6.90 -22.08 -2.95
CA GLU A 163 6.04 -22.23 -4.12
C GLU A 163 6.38 -21.23 -5.22
N TRP A 164 6.79 -20.01 -4.87
CA TRP A 164 7.21 -19.03 -5.86
C TRP A 164 8.42 -19.50 -6.67
N ARG A 165 9.34 -20.21 -6.02
CA ARG A 165 10.49 -20.80 -6.71
C ARG A 165 10.01 -21.78 -7.79
N ARG A 166 9.07 -22.68 -7.47
CA ARG A 166 8.52 -23.64 -8.44
C ARG A 166 7.75 -22.94 -9.56
N VAL A 167 6.99 -21.88 -9.24
CA VAL A 167 6.27 -21.08 -10.24
C VAL A 167 7.25 -20.42 -11.21
N VAL A 168 8.29 -19.77 -10.69
CA VAL A 168 9.29 -19.08 -11.52
C VAL A 168 10.13 -20.09 -12.32
N ASP A 169 10.54 -21.23 -11.73
CA ASP A 169 11.32 -22.26 -12.41
C ASP A 169 10.48 -23.03 -13.47
N GLY A 170 9.16 -23.17 -13.28
CA GLY A 170 8.27 -23.81 -14.25
C GLY A 170 7.83 -22.84 -15.35
N ILE A 171 6.92 -21.94 -15.01
CA ILE A 171 6.30 -21.00 -15.96
C ILE A 171 7.32 -20.00 -16.51
N GLY A 172 8.32 -19.63 -15.70
CA GLY A 172 9.37 -18.72 -16.12
C GLY A 172 10.13 -19.21 -17.35
N VAL A 173 10.42 -20.50 -17.42
CA VAL A 173 11.10 -21.10 -18.58
C VAL A 173 10.27 -20.95 -19.86
N GLU A 174 8.97 -21.16 -19.79
CA GLU A 174 8.05 -20.98 -20.92
C GLU A 174 8.00 -19.53 -21.40
N LEU A 175 8.15 -18.58 -20.48
CA LEU A 175 8.21 -17.15 -20.77
C LEU A 175 9.59 -16.67 -21.23
N GLY A 176 10.62 -17.51 -21.12
CA GLY A 176 12.02 -17.16 -21.46
C GLY A 176 12.84 -16.62 -20.30
N LEU A 177 12.44 -16.93 -19.06
CA LEU A 177 13.26 -16.69 -17.86
C LEU A 177 14.32 -17.80 -17.71
N ALA A 178 15.52 -17.43 -17.32
CA ALA A 178 16.63 -18.33 -17.03
C ALA A 178 17.44 -17.84 -15.83
N ASP A 179 18.19 -18.75 -15.21
CA ASP A 179 19.15 -18.46 -14.13
C ASP A 179 18.57 -17.66 -12.94
N CYS A 180 17.28 -17.84 -12.67
CA CYS A 180 16.59 -17.13 -11.62
C CYS A 180 17.10 -17.54 -10.23
N ARG A 181 17.57 -16.56 -9.47
CA ARG A 181 17.99 -16.71 -8.06
C ARG A 181 17.25 -15.72 -7.17
N VAL A 182 16.94 -16.13 -5.96
CA VAL A 182 16.31 -15.24 -4.98
C VAL A 182 17.25 -14.06 -4.73
N LEU A 183 16.76 -12.86 -5.03
CA LEU A 183 17.49 -11.62 -4.81
C LEU A 183 17.17 -11.06 -3.42
N LEU A 184 15.91 -10.99 -3.10
CA LEU A 184 15.41 -10.44 -1.85
C LEU A 184 14.13 -11.15 -1.46
N GLU A 185 14.10 -11.64 -0.23
CA GLU A 185 12.85 -11.97 0.42
C GLU A 185 12.43 -10.77 1.26
N ASN A 186 11.41 -10.07 0.83
CA ASN A 186 10.90 -8.97 1.61
C ASN A 186 10.21 -9.53 2.87
N LYS A 187 10.83 -9.31 4.03
CA LYS A 187 10.28 -9.75 5.32
C LYS A 187 9.00 -9.00 5.70
N TYR A 188 8.71 -7.92 5.01
CA TYR A 188 7.64 -6.98 5.37
C TYR A 188 6.43 -7.06 4.45
N ILE A 189 6.63 -7.52 3.22
CA ILE A 189 5.62 -7.67 2.20
C ILE A 189 5.74 -9.11 1.70
N ASN A 190 4.67 -9.70 1.23
CA ASN A 190 4.67 -11.07 0.71
C ASN A 190 5.32 -11.18 -0.67
N ASP A 191 6.09 -10.19 -1.04
CA ASP A 191 6.76 -10.16 -2.33
C ASP A 191 8.10 -10.90 -2.23
N VAL A 192 8.33 -11.73 -3.21
CA VAL A 192 9.61 -12.43 -3.42
C VAL A 192 10.20 -11.90 -4.72
N PHE A 193 11.44 -11.49 -4.66
CA PHE A 193 12.16 -10.97 -5.81
C PHE A 193 13.21 -11.98 -6.25
N PHE A 194 13.25 -12.24 -7.54
CA PHE A 194 14.31 -13.01 -8.18
C PHE A 194 15.09 -12.11 -9.13
N ALA A 195 16.38 -12.33 -9.21
CA ALA A 195 17.20 -11.82 -10.28
C ALA A 195 17.48 -12.98 -11.24
N GLY A 196 17.43 -12.73 -12.53
CA GLY A 196 17.69 -13.74 -13.57
C GLY A 196 17.84 -13.09 -14.93
N LEU A 197 17.75 -13.91 -15.97
CA LEU A 197 17.76 -13.47 -17.35
C LEU A 197 16.36 -13.63 -17.95
N PHE A 198 15.87 -12.63 -18.65
CA PHE A 198 14.68 -12.72 -19.48
C PHE A 198 15.07 -12.57 -20.96
N LYS A 199 14.95 -13.66 -21.71
CA LYS A 199 15.39 -13.71 -23.12
C LYS A 199 16.84 -13.18 -23.30
N GLY A 200 17.73 -13.58 -22.37
CA GLY A 200 19.15 -13.18 -22.36
C GLY A 200 19.45 -11.80 -21.80
N ARG A 201 18.48 -11.04 -21.33
CA ARG A 201 18.66 -9.71 -20.69
C ARG A 201 18.52 -9.83 -19.18
N ASP A 202 19.36 -9.09 -18.43
CA ASP A 202 19.24 -9.01 -16.97
C ASP A 202 17.85 -8.52 -16.55
N ALA A 203 17.21 -9.26 -15.68
CA ALA A 203 15.83 -9.00 -15.26
C ALA A 203 15.61 -9.21 -13.76
N ILE A 204 14.59 -8.52 -13.25
CA ILE A 204 14.01 -8.75 -11.92
C ILE A 204 12.61 -9.33 -12.10
N VAL A 205 12.32 -10.39 -11.35
CA VAL A 205 11.00 -10.97 -11.24
C VAL A 205 10.43 -10.63 -9.87
N LYS A 206 9.37 -9.86 -9.82
CA LYS A 206 8.63 -9.51 -8.59
C LYS A 206 7.37 -10.37 -8.53
N CYS A 207 7.34 -11.27 -7.57
CA CYS A 207 6.19 -12.13 -7.31
C CYS A 207 5.37 -11.53 -6.17
N SER A 208 4.08 -11.30 -6.38
CA SER A 208 3.18 -10.85 -5.32
C SER A 208 2.17 -11.92 -4.98
N SER A 209 2.10 -12.26 -3.69
CA SER A 209 1.12 -13.19 -3.15
C SER A 209 -0.12 -12.49 -2.57
N THR A 210 -0.17 -11.16 -2.66
CA THR A 210 -1.25 -10.39 -2.03
C THR A 210 -2.36 -10.00 -3.00
N CYS A 211 -2.04 -9.78 -4.27
CA CYS A 211 -3.03 -9.38 -5.26
C CYS A 211 -2.47 -9.51 -6.69
N ALA A 212 -2.97 -10.45 -7.47
CA ALA A 212 -2.59 -10.58 -8.87
C ALA A 212 -2.98 -9.34 -9.70
N GLU A 213 -4.11 -8.72 -9.36
CA GLU A 213 -4.57 -7.49 -10.01
C GLU A 213 -3.57 -6.33 -9.84
N SER A 214 -2.92 -6.21 -8.67
CA SER A 214 -1.91 -5.16 -8.44
C SER A 214 -0.69 -5.33 -9.35
N ILE A 215 -0.28 -6.56 -9.61
CA ILE A 215 0.82 -6.87 -10.55
C ILE A 215 0.43 -6.52 -11.98
N GLY A 216 -0.79 -6.87 -12.40
CA GLY A 216 -1.31 -6.48 -13.71
C GLY A 216 -1.40 -4.97 -13.88
N ASN A 217 -1.86 -4.25 -12.86
CA ASN A 217 -1.91 -2.79 -12.85
C ASN A 217 -0.50 -2.17 -12.88
N GLU A 218 0.43 -2.68 -12.08
CA GLU A 218 1.83 -2.26 -12.09
C GLU A 218 2.43 -2.40 -13.49
N PHE A 219 2.24 -3.56 -14.15
CA PHE A 219 2.73 -3.78 -15.52
C PHE A 219 2.11 -2.81 -16.52
N ARG A 220 0.79 -2.64 -16.48
CA ARG A 220 0.05 -1.76 -17.40
C ARG A 220 0.50 -0.30 -17.29
N LEU A 221 0.64 0.21 -16.07
CA LEU A 221 1.02 1.60 -15.83
C LEU A 221 2.50 1.86 -16.13
N ALA A 222 3.39 0.95 -15.71
CA ALA A 222 4.81 1.03 -16.03
C ALA A 222 5.05 0.96 -17.55
N SER A 223 4.32 0.08 -18.28
CA SER A 223 4.42 0.00 -19.75
C SER A 223 4.01 1.30 -20.43
N ARG A 224 2.94 1.94 -19.99
CA ARG A 224 2.48 3.23 -20.51
C ARG A 224 3.51 4.34 -20.29
N LEU A 225 4.10 4.39 -19.09
CA LEU A 225 5.12 5.35 -18.74
C LEU A 225 6.43 5.11 -19.48
N HIS A 226 6.87 3.84 -19.55
CA HIS A 226 8.07 3.49 -20.29
C HIS A 226 7.95 3.86 -21.77
N ALA A 227 6.79 3.63 -22.40
CA ALA A 227 6.55 4.07 -23.77
C ALA A 227 6.64 5.59 -23.95
N ALA A 228 6.27 6.37 -22.92
CA ALA A 228 6.38 7.83 -22.95
C ALA A 228 7.79 8.35 -22.62
N ALA A 229 8.55 7.63 -21.78
CA ALA A 229 9.87 8.04 -21.31
C ALA A 229 10.79 6.84 -20.99
N PRO A 230 11.28 6.12 -22.02
CA PRO A 230 12.04 4.88 -21.85
C PRO A 230 13.35 5.07 -21.09
N GLY A 231 13.96 6.27 -21.14
CA GLY A 231 15.22 6.56 -20.46
C GLY A 231 15.11 6.67 -18.94
N VAL A 232 13.91 6.97 -18.40
CA VAL A 232 13.72 7.27 -16.97
C VAL A 232 12.71 6.37 -16.25
N VAL A 233 12.23 5.36 -16.91
CA VAL A 233 11.31 4.32 -16.34
C VAL A 233 11.89 2.95 -16.66
N ALA A 234 12.08 2.12 -15.63
CA ALA A 234 12.52 0.74 -15.83
C ALA A 234 11.55 -0.01 -16.75
N GLU A 235 12.09 -0.71 -17.76
CA GLU A 235 11.31 -1.41 -18.77
C GLU A 235 10.52 -2.59 -18.16
N PRO A 236 9.19 -2.62 -18.23
CA PRO A 236 8.40 -3.79 -17.91
C PRO A 236 8.46 -4.78 -19.10
N LEU A 237 9.00 -5.97 -18.85
CA LEU A 237 9.31 -6.94 -19.91
C LEU A 237 8.20 -7.96 -20.13
N ALA A 238 7.59 -8.43 -19.03
CA ALA A 238 6.51 -9.41 -19.08
C ALA A 238 5.68 -9.38 -17.78
N VAL A 239 4.48 -9.92 -17.89
CA VAL A 239 3.61 -10.20 -16.75
C VAL A 239 3.00 -11.58 -16.93
N TRP A 240 2.85 -12.29 -15.83
CA TRP A 240 2.12 -13.55 -15.79
C TRP A 240 1.11 -13.54 -14.65
N THR A 241 -0.03 -14.13 -14.91
CA THR A 241 -1.08 -14.35 -13.90
C THR A 241 -1.57 -15.80 -14.07
N SER A 242 -1.75 -16.49 -12.95
CA SER A 242 -2.34 -17.83 -12.95
C SER A 242 -3.79 -17.81 -13.43
N ASP A 243 -4.27 -18.93 -14.01
CA ASP A 243 -5.64 -19.07 -14.52
C ASP A 243 -6.71 -18.78 -13.47
N ASP A 244 -6.41 -19.09 -12.20
CA ASP A 244 -7.28 -18.81 -11.08
C ASP A 244 -7.18 -17.35 -10.56
N GLY A 245 -6.35 -16.49 -11.18
CA GLY A 245 -6.14 -15.11 -10.79
C GLY A 245 -5.48 -14.91 -9.43
N ARG A 246 -4.98 -15.97 -8.79
CA ARG A 246 -4.48 -15.95 -7.41
C ARG A 246 -3.00 -15.60 -7.29
N ARG A 247 -2.23 -15.81 -8.35
CA ARG A 247 -0.79 -15.61 -8.40
C ARG A 247 -0.41 -14.78 -9.60
N ALA A 248 0.49 -13.86 -9.42
CA ALA A 248 1.06 -13.10 -10.52
C ALA A 248 2.50 -12.72 -10.22
N PHE A 249 3.27 -12.55 -11.26
CA PHE A 249 4.56 -11.90 -11.20
C PHE A 249 4.75 -10.93 -12.38
N ILE A 250 5.55 -9.92 -12.16
CA ILE A 250 6.02 -9.01 -13.20
C ILE A 250 7.52 -9.22 -13.40
N VAL A 251 7.93 -9.17 -14.65
CA VAL A 251 9.34 -9.15 -15.05
C VAL A 251 9.67 -7.75 -15.54
N THR A 252 10.70 -7.15 -14.97
CA THR A 252 11.21 -5.83 -15.37
C THR A 252 12.68 -5.92 -15.69
N GLU A 253 13.21 -4.97 -16.45
CA GLU A 253 14.66 -4.85 -16.59
C GLU A 253 15.31 -4.71 -15.20
N ARG A 254 16.51 -5.24 -15.09
CA ARG A 254 17.31 -5.03 -13.88
C ARG A 254 18.11 -3.75 -14.00
N VAL A 255 17.70 -2.74 -13.27
CA VAL A 255 18.52 -1.54 -13.06
C VAL A 255 19.55 -1.86 -11.99
N SER A 256 20.82 -1.99 -12.36
CA SER A 256 21.86 -2.58 -11.50
C SER A 256 22.66 -1.57 -10.70
N GLY A 257 22.50 -0.28 -10.94
CA GLY A 257 23.21 0.77 -10.22
C GLY A 257 22.60 1.10 -8.85
N PRO A 258 23.28 1.96 -8.09
CA PRO A 258 22.82 2.38 -6.76
C PRO A 258 21.55 3.23 -6.85
N SER A 259 20.80 3.26 -5.73
CA SER A 259 19.69 4.19 -5.56
C SER A 259 20.20 5.63 -5.42
N LEU A 260 19.33 6.59 -5.74
CA LEU A 260 19.68 8.01 -5.54
C LEU A 260 19.97 8.33 -4.07
N THR A 261 19.33 7.61 -3.12
CA THR A 261 19.66 7.72 -1.68
C THR A 261 21.12 7.34 -1.42
N GLU A 262 21.59 6.24 -2.02
CA GLU A 262 22.98 5.79 -1.87
C GLU A 262 23.96 6.75 -2.56
N LEU A 263 23.61 7.29 -3.73
CA LEU A 263 24.39 8.30 -4.44
C LEU A 263 24.52 9.60 -3.63
N LEU A 264 23.42 10.07 -3.04
CA LEU A 264 23.42 11.25 -2.17
C LEU A 264 24.33 11.05 -0.94
N ALA A 265 24.34 9.85 -0.37
CA ALA A 265 25.22 9.51 0.76
C ALA A 265 26.71 9.44 0.37
N GLN A 266 27.02 9.08 -0.87
CA GLN A 266 28.38 9.03 -1.41
C GLN A 266 28.90 10.40 -1.88
N GLY A 267 27.99 11.34 -2.14
CA GLY A 267 28.26 12.66 -2.71
C GLY A 267 28.00 12.67 -4.22
N VAL A 268 27.09 13.54 -4.62
CA VAL A 268 26.72 13.79 -6.03
C VAL A 268 27.48 15.00 -6.53
N THR A 269 28.14 14.90 -7.70
CA THR A 269 28.81 16.02 -8.35
C THR A 269 27.79 16.95 -9.04
N ASP A 270 28.19 18.20 -9.34
CA ASP A 270 27.32 19.15 -10.03
C ASP A 270 26.87 18.62 -11.40
N ALA A 271 27.77 18.00 -12.17
CA ALA A 271 27.44 17.42 -13.47
C ALA A 271 26.44 16.26 -13.37
N GLN A 272 26.55 15.42 -12.33
CA GLN A 272 25.54 14.39 -12.05
C GLN A 272 24.22 15.00 -11.63
N ALA A 273 24.24 16.04 -10.79
CA ALA A 273 23.03 16.73 -10.35
C ALA A 273 22.27 17.34 -11.53
N ASP A 274 22.95 17.91 -12.50
CA ASP A 274 22.36 18.45 -13.73
C ASP A 274 21.69 17.36 -14.57
N GLY A 275 22.36 16.21 -14.73
CA GLY A 275 21.81 15.04 -15.42
C GLY A 275 20.57 14.50 -14.72
N PHE A 276 20.63 14.33 -13.39
CA PHE A 276 19.51 13.85 -12.58
C PHE A 276 18.32 14.83 -12.59
N ALA A 277 18.59 16.15 -12.62
CA ALA A 277 17.52 17.13 -12.75
C ALA A 277 16.80 17.03 -14.10
N ALA A 278 17.53 16.75 -15.17
CA ALA A 278 16.94 16.51 -16.49
C ALA A 278 16.08 15.23 -16.51
N ASP A 279 16.56 14.13 -15.92
CA ASP A 279 15.83 12.88 -15.80
C ASP A 279 14.54 13.05 -14.98
N ILE A 280 14.60 13.78 -13.88
CA ILE A 280 13.46 14.11 -13.02
C ILE A 280 12.41 14.92 -13.79
N LEU A 281 12.81 15.90 -14.59
CA LEU A 281 11.89 16.65 -15.44
C LEU A 281 11.27 15.78 -16.53
N MET A 282 12.04 14.86 -17.13
CA MET A 282 11.52 13.91 -18.10
C MET A 282 10.48 12.98 -17.46
N LEU A 283 10.75 12.45 -16.27
CA LEU A 283 9.81 11.65 -15.50
C LEU A 283 8.55 12.43 -15.15
N ALA A 284 8.69 13.68 -14.67
CA ALA A 284 7.56 14.54 -14.35
C ALA A 284 6.66 14.78 -15.57
N LYS A 285 7.27 15.04 -16.73
CA LYS A 285 6.54 15.20 -17.99
C LYS A 285 5.78 13.91 -18.34
N ALA A 286 6.42 12.75 -18.25
CA ALA A 286 5.77 11.47 -18.53
C ALA A 286 4.58 11.19 -17.59
N LEU A 287 4.72 11.45 -16.29
CA LEU A 287 3.64 11.34 -15.30
C LEU A 287 2.46 12.25 -15.66
N LYS A 288 2.74 13.50 -16.06
CA LYS A 288 1.73 14.45 -16.47
C LYS A 288 1.01 14.02 -17.75
N ASP A 289 1.75 13.68 -18.79
CA ASP A 289 1.21 13.34 -20.10
C ASP A 289 0.39 12.05 -20.08
N THR A 290 0.81 11.08 -19.28
CA THR A 290 0.12 9.79 -19.12
C THR A 290 -1.00 9.80 -18.10
N GLY A 291 -1.07 10.80 -17.23
CA GLY A 291 -2.01 10.85 -16.11
C GLY A 291 -1.75 9.80 -15.03
N VAL A 292 -0.56 9.19 -15.02
CA VAL A 292 -0.18 8.23 -13.97
C VAL A 292 0.34 8.95 -12.74
N LEU A 293 -0.05 8.47 -11.56
CA LEU A 293 0.55 8.86 -10.28
C LEU A 293 1.28 7.66 -9.70
N HIS A 294 2.52 7.84 -9.32
CA HIS A 294 3.33 6.82 -8.64
C HIS A 294 2.92 6.64 -7.17
N ARG A 295 2.66 7.74 -6.49
CA ARG A 295 2.27 7.86 -5.07
C ARG A 295 3.33 7.49 -4.04
N ASP A 296 4.42 6.84 -4.43
CA ASP A 296 5.53 6.45 -3.54
C ASP A 296 6.90 6.87 -4.12
N LEU A 297 6.96 8.03 -4.78
CA LEU A 297 8.22 8.58 -5.27
C LEU A 297 9.08 9.10 -4.12
N PHE A 298 10.26 8.52 -4.01
CA PHE A 298 11.35 8.97 -3.13
C PHE A 298 12.69 8.45 -3.68
N ALA A 299 13.80 8.93 -3.15
CA ALA A 299 15.11 8.69 -3.73
C ALA A 299 15.52 7.21 -3.82
N ASP A 300 14.97 6.32 -2.96
CA ASP A 300 15.24 4.88 -3.04
C ASP A 300 14.57 4.20 -4.25
N ASN A 301 13.50 4.80 -4.80
CA ASN A 301 12.79 4.29 -5.97
C ASN A 301 13.29 4.90 -7.29
N LEU A 302 14.45 5.59 -7.25
CA LEU A 302 15.19 6.08 -8.41
C LEU A 302 16.56 5.41 -8.41
N LEU A 303 16.81 4.52 -9.38
CA LEU A 303 18.07 3.80 -9.51
C LEU A 303 18.87 4.34 -10.70
N LEU A 304 20.20 4.40 -10.56
CA LEU A 304 21.09 4.78 -11.65
C LEU A 304 21.23 3.62 -12.64
N GLY A 305 20.81 3.82 -13.88
CA GLY A 305 21.02 2.88 -14.97
C GLY A 305 22.47 2.83 -15.44
N ALA A 306 22.82 1.77 -16.15
CA ALA A 306 24.15 1.65 -16.78
C ALA A 306 24.39 2.72 -17.87
N ASP A 307 23.32 3.29 -18.39
CA ASP A 307 23.31 4.40 -19.35
C ASP A 307 23.55 5.78 -18.68
N GLY A 308 23.70 5.83 -17.37
CA GLY A 308 23.92 7.06 -16.61
C GLY A 308 22.64 7.83 -16.24
N HIS A 309 21.47 7.31 -16.60
CA HIS A 309 20.17 7.93 -16.32
C HIS A 309 19.52 7.36 -15.07
N LEU A 310 18.77 8.19 -14.34
CA LEU A 310 17.92 7.74 -13.23
C LEU A 310 16.65 7.08 -13.78
N LYS A 311 16.38 5.85 -13.34
CA LYS A 311 15.18 5.12 -13.71
C LYS A 311 14.27 4.91 -12.50
N ALA A 312 13.01 5.29 -12.65
CA ALA A 312 11.98 5.04 -11.64
C ALA A 312 11.53 3.57 -11.65
N ILE A 313 11.37 3.01 -10.45
CA ILE A 313 10.97 1.61 -10.20
C ILE A 313 9.81 1.56 -9.21
N ASP A 314 9.25 0.36 -9.01
CA ASP A 314 8.22 0.03 -7.99
C ASP A 314 6.90 0.78 -8.17
N TRP A 315 6.20 0.47 -9.26
CA TRP A 315 4.90 1.05 -9.63
C TRP A 315 3.70 0.37 -8.95
N GLN A 316 3.94 -0.44 -7.93
CA GLN A 316 2.89 -1.20 -7.23
C GLN A 316 1.77 -0.31 -6.66
N LEU A 317 2.10 0.90 -6.23
CA LEU A 317 1.15 1.85 -5.68
C LEU A 317 0.61 2.84 -6.72
N ALA A 318 1.04 2.72 -7.97
CA ALA A 318 0.64 3.64 -9.01
C ALA A 318 -0.85 3.54 -9.34
N ILE A 319 -1.42 4.68 -9.74
CA ILE A 319 -2.82 4.77 -10.19
C ILE A 319 -2.92 5.57 -11.48
N ASP A 320 -3.97 5.31 -12.22
CA ASP A 320 -4.43 6.16 -13.31
C ASP A 320 -5.36 7.24 -12.76
N ARG A 321 -5.01 8.52 -12.92
CA ARG A 321 -5.85 9.65 -12.48
C ARG A 321 -7.19 9.70 -13.18
N ASN A 322 -7.22 9.28 -14.45
CA ASN A 322 -8.41 9.37 -15.30
C ASN A 322 -9.36 8.19 -15.05
N ASP A 323 -8.81 7.08 -14.56
CA ASP A 323 -9.52 5.79 -14.41
C ASP A 323 -9.49 5.27 -12.96
N TYR A 324 -9.28 6.20 -12.03
CA TYR A 324 -9.11 5.88 -10.62
C TYR A 324 -10.28 5.08 -10.00
N ARG A 325 -11.50 5.28 -10.50
CA ARG A 325 -12.68 4.58 -9.97
C ARG A 325 -12.78 3.13 -10.41
N GLU A 326 -12.07 2.78 -11.47
CA GLU A 326 -12.09 1.46 -12.09
C GLU A 326 -10.87 0.62 -11.68
N ASP A 327 -9.93 1.21 -10.92
CA ASP A 327 -8.81 0.46 -10.34
C ASP A 327 -9.28 -0.37 -9.14
N PRO A 328 -9.56 -1.68 -9.31
CA PRO A 328 -10.15 -2.51 -8.24
C PRO A 328 -9.23 -2.60 -7.03
N TRP A 329 -7.90 -2.54 -7.27
CA TRP A 329 -6.93 -2.64 -6.20
C TRP A 329 -6.87 -1.38 -5.36
N VAL A 330 -6.94 -0.21 -5.96
CA VAL A 330 -7.00 1.07 -5.25
C VAL A 330 -8.34 1.22 -4.55
N ALA A 331 -9.43 0.85 -5.21
CA ALA A 331 -10.77 0.86 -4.63
C ALA A 331 -10.88 -0.14 -3.47
N SER A 332 -10.25 -1.31 -3.57
CA SER A 332 -10.23 -2.36 -2.55
C SER A 332 -9.27 -2.08 -1.40
N HIS A 333 -8.44 -1.05 -1.48
CA HIS A 333 -7.45 -0.70 -0.46
C HIS A 333 -7.61 0.72 0.10
N PRO A 334 -8.66 1.00 0.92
CA PRO A 334 -8.79 2.30 1.57
C PRO A 334 -7.57 2.71 2.41
N LYS A 335 -6.76 1.78 2.88
CA LYS A 335 -5.47 2.11 3.49
C LYS A 335 -4.56 2.90 2.55
N PHE A 336 -4.59 2.61 1.26
CA PHE A 336 -3.83 3.36 0.27
C PHE A 336 -4.47 4.71 -0.07
N LEU A 337 -5.77 4.87 0.15
CA LEU A 337 -6.45 6.16 0.10
C LEU A 337 -6.08 7.06 1.30
N TYR A 338 -5.78 6.47 2.44
CA TYR A 338 -5.54 7.18 3.71
C TYR A 338 -4.10 7.13 4.19
N VAL A 339 -3.31 6.17 3.71
CA VAL A 339 -1.88 6.11 4.03
C VAL A 339 -1.13 6.92 3.00
N VAL A 340 -0.58 8.02 3.44
CA VAL A 340 0.32 8.83 2.64
C VAL A 340 1.72 8.26 2.83
N PHE A 341 2.32 7.77 1.75
CA PHE A 341 3.67 7.22 1.73
C PHE A 341 4.70 8.30 1.41
N GLY A 342 5.95 8.06 1.78
CA GLY A 342 7.07 8.93 1.44
C GLY A 342 6.84 10.39 1.83
N VAL A 343 7.26 11.29 0.95
CA VAL A 343 7.15 12.75 1.11
C VAL A 343 5.73 13.27 0.99
N ASN A 344 4.84 12.54 0.33
CA ASN A 344 3.42 12.92 0.24
C ASN A 344 2.69 12.99 1.60
N ARG A 345 3.33 12.51 2.68
CA ARG A 345 2.81 12.70 4.05
C ARG A 345 2.59 14.16 4.44
N GLU A 346 3.26 15.06 3.78
CA GLU A 346 3.15 16.50 4.03
C GLU A 346 1.84 17.06 3.48
N LEU A 347 1.29 16.46 2.43
CA LEU A 347 0.10 16.92 1.71
C LEU A 347 -1.22 16.55 2.40
N GLY A 348 -1.21 15.60 3.33
CA GLY A 348 -2.39 15.17 4.06
C GLY A 348 -2.94 13.81 3.62
N LEU A 349 -4.06 13.41 4.20
CA LEU A 349 -4.67 12.10 3.97
C LEU A 349 -5.43 12.07 2.64
N GLY A 350 -5.09 11.10 1.79
CA GLY A 350 -5.76 10.89 0.50
C GLY A 350 -5.40 11.94 -0.57
N VAL A 351 -4.34 12.70 -0.33
CA VAL A 351 -3.79 13.66 -1.30
C VAL A 351 -2.41 13.20 -1.73
N TRP A 352 -2.19 13.13 -3.03
CA TRP A 352 -0.90 12.77 -3.62
C TRP A 352 -0.49 13.80 -4.67
N ASN A 353 0.79 14.06 -4.71
CA ASN A 353 1.39 14.93 -5.73
C ASN A 353 2.83 14.46 -5.98
N ASP A 354 3.05 13.80 -7.10
CA ASP A 354 4.39 13.32 -7.45
C ASP A 354 5.35 14.46 -7.79
N PHE A 355 4.85 15.62 -8.25
CA PHE A 355 5.68 16.81 -8.47
C PHE A 355 6.21 17.35 -7.15
N HIS A 356 5.39 17.38 -6.11
CA HIS A 356 5.85 17.69 -4.76
C HIS A 356 6.96 16.72 -4.30
N ALA A 357 6.77 15.42 -4.55
CA ALA A 357 7.76 14.41 -4.22
C ALA A 357 9.08 14.62 -4.98
N LEU A 358 9.00 14.86 -6.30
CA LEU A 358 10.16 15.14 -7.13
C LEU A 358 10.86 16.44 -6.74
N GLY A 359 10.13 17.50 -6.39
CA GLY A 359 10.68 18.74 -5.85
C GLY A 359 11.47 18.52 -4.56
N LYS A 360 10.99 17.63 -3.66
CA LYS A 360 11.73 17.25 -2.45
C LYS A 360 12.99 16.42 -2.75
N ILE A 361 13.01 15.68 -3.83
CA ILE A 361 14.20 14.98 -4.30
C ILE A 361 15.22 15.97 -4.86
N LEU A 362 14.81 16.90 -5.73
CA LEU A 362 15.67 17.95 -6.26
C LEU A 362 16.31 18.80 -5.16
N ALA A 363 15.58 19.09 -4.10
CA ALA A 363 16.10 19.83 -2.96
C ALA A 363 17.26 19.15 -2.20
N GLN A 364 17.49 17.86 -2.44
CA GLN A 364 18.59 17.09 -1.84
C GLN A 364 19.85 17.06 -2.72
N LEU A 365 19.73 17.47 -3.99
CA LEU A 365 20.85 17.53 -4.93
C LEU A 365 21.69 18.80 -4.71
N PRO A 366 22.96 18.84 -5.17
CA PRO A 366 23.71 20.08 -5.33
C PRO A 366 22.90 21.12 -6.08
N GLN A 367 22.83 22.34 -5.54
CA GLN A 367 21.95 23.39 -6.05
C GLN A 367 22.60 24.15 -7.22
N THR A 368 22.79 23.47 -8.33
CA THR A 368 23.23 24.06 -9.61
C THR A 368 22.13 24.92 -10.22
N ASP A 369 22.44 25.66 -11.30
CA ASP A 369 21.43 26.43 -12.04
C ASP A 369 20.38 25.51 -12.69
N ALA A 370 20.79 24.35 -13.19
CA ALA A 370 19.89 23.34 -13.76
C ALA A 370 18.92 22.79 -12.70
N VAL A 371 19.42 22.44 -11.53
CA VAL A 371 18.58 21.95 -10.41
C VAL A 371 17.59 23.02 -9.93
N ARG A 372 18.04 24.28 -9.78
CA ARG A 372 17.14 25.38 -9.41
C ARG A 372 16.06 25.62 -10.47
N SER A 373 16.43 25.62 -11.76
CA SER A 373 15.48 25.74 -12.87
C SER A 373 14.47 24.59 -12.88
N ALA A 374 14.92 23.35 -12.68
CA ALA A 374 14.04 22.19 -12.60
C ALA A 374 13.06 22.31 -11.42
N SER A 375 13.53 22.72 -10.24
CA SER A 375 12.69 22.93 -9.06
C SER A 375 11.62 24.01 -9.29
N ALA A 376 11.97 25.13 -9.93
CA ALA A 376 11.03 26.20 -10.28
C ALA A 376 9.93 25.67 -11.21
N ARG A 377 10.29 24.96 -12.28
CA ARG A 377 9.33 24.36 -13.23
C ARG A 377 8.37 23.39 -12.56
N LEU A 378 8.86 22.49 -11.67
CA LEU A 378 7.99 21.58 -10.93
C LEU A 378 7.03 22.35 -10.02
N SER A 379 7.50 23.40 -9.34
CA SER A 379 6.66 24.21 -8.43
C SER A 379 5.54 24.95 -9.18
N GLU A 380 5.79 25.46 -10.37
CA GLU A 380 4.77 26.10 -11.22
C GLU A 380 3.63 25.14 -11.60
N GLU A 381 3.95 23.88 -11.79
CA GLU A 381 2.99 22.86 -12.21
C GLU A 381 2.42 22.02 -11.04
N GLU A 382 2.97 22.15 -9.83
CA GLU A 382 2.65 21.31 -8.68
C GLU A 382 1.14 21.32 -8.35
N SER A 383 0.51 22.50 -8.36
CA SER A 383 -0.91 22.63 -8.02
C SER A 383 -1.82 21.87 -8.99
N ALA A 384 -1.48 21.87 -10.29
CA ALA A 384 -2.24 21.16 -11.32
C ALA A 384 -2.10 19.64 -11.23
N MET A 385 -1.02 19.16 -10.61
CA MET A 385 -0.73 17.73 -10.44
C MET A 385 -1.25 17.14 -9.14
N THR A 386 -1.86 17.94 -8.28
CA THR A 386 -2.46 17.44 -7.04
C THR A 386 -3.66 16.54 -7.34
N PHE A 387 -3.63 15.35 -6.78
CA PHE A 387 -4.71 14.38 -6.86
C PHE A 387 -5.28 14.10 -5.47
N ALA A 388 -6.60 14.30 -5.34
CA ALA A 388 -7.34 13.97 -4.12
C ALA A 388 -8.32 12.84 -4.42
N ALA A 389 -8.14 11.72 -3.76
CA ALA A 389 -8.97 10.52 -3.93
C ALA A 389 -10.41 10.69 -3.42
N LEU A 390 -10.70 11.76 -2.69
CA LEU A 390 -12.00 12.01 -2.08
C LEU A 390 -12.64 13.26 -2.68
N PRO A 391 -13.99 13.33 -2.73
CA PRO A 391 -14.69 14.56 -3.11
C PRO A 391 -14.13 15.74 -2.31
N ARG A 392 -13.92 16.88 -2.97
CA ARG A 392 -13.30 18.09 -2.36
C ARG A 392 -13.94 18.47 -1.02
N ALA A 393 -15.26 18.36 -0.90
CA ALA A 393 -15.98 18.64 0.34
C ALA A 393 -15.60 17.69 1.48
N MET A 394 -15.50 16.39 1.19
CA MET A 394 -15.09 15.37 2.18
C MET A 394 -13.63 15.53 2.59
N THR A 395 -12.76 15.88 1.66
CA THR A 395 -11.34 16.15 1.96
C THR A 395 -11.21 17.41 2.82
N ARG A 396 -11.96 18.49 2.52
CA ARG A 396 -12.00 19.72 3.34
C ARG A 396 -12.44 19.43 4.79
N LEU A 397 -13.55 18.71 4.94
CA LEU A 397 -14.04 18.35 6.28
C LEU A 397 -13.01 17.53 7.07
N ARG A 398 -12.39 16.56 6.44
CA ARG A 398 -11.37 15.71 7.08
C ARG A 398 -10.10 16.47 7.42
N LEU A 399 -9.62 17.34 6.55
CA LEU A 399 -8.49 18.22 6.83
C LEU A 399 -8.80 19.15 8.01
N ARG A 400 -10.00 19.72 8.09
CA ARG A 400 -10.45 20.53 9.22
C ARG A 400 -10.50 19.72 10.52
N LEU A 401 -11.06 18.51 10.49
CA LEU A 401 -11.09 17.62 11.66
C LEU A 401 -9.68 17.20 12.08
N TYR A 402 -8.79 16.95 11.11
CA TYR A 402 -7.40 16.65 11.40
C TYR A 402 -6.65 17.85 11.98
N ALA A 403 -6.87 19.07 11.49
CA ALA A 403 -6.32 20.29 12.07
C ALA A 403 -6.80 20.51 13.51
N VAL A 404 -8.09 20.25 13.79
CA VAL A 404 -8.63 20.28 15.16
C VAL A 404 -7.95 19.26 16.06
N SER A 405 -7.76 18.02 15.57
CA SER A 405 -7.05 16.95 16.29
C SER A 405 -5.60 17.36 16.61
N LEU A 406 -4.88 17.96 15.66
CA LEU A 406 -3.52 18.45 15.88
C LEU A 406 -3.49 19.58 16.93
N ARG A 407 -4.46 20.51 16.90
CA ARG A 407 -4.61 21.54 17.93
C ARG A 407 -4.82 20.96 19.31
N LEU A 408 -5.71 20.00 19.45
CA LEU A 408 -5.95 19.30 20.71
C LEU A 408 -4.70 18.59 21.21
N GLN A 409 -3.97 17.89 20.34
CA GLN A 409 -2.72 17.24 20.71
C GLN A 409 -1.64 18.23 21.16
N MET A 410 -1.55 19.40 20.52
CA MET A 410 -0.64 20.47 20.92
C MET A 410 -1.02 21.04 22.28
N ALA A 411 -2.31 21.26 22.52
CA ALA A 411 -2.82 21.76 23.80
C ALA A 411 -2.56 20.77 24.95
N LEU A 412 -2.81 19.48 24.73
CA LEU A 412 -2.59 18.42 25.72
C LEU A 412 -1.12 18.20 26.07
N ARG A 413 -0.21 18.41 25.13
CA ARG A 413 1.23 18.14 25.32
C ARG A 413 2.02 19.37 25.81
N GLY A 414 1.52 20.56 25.55
CA GLY A 414 2.19 21.80 25.88
C GLY A 414 3.44 22.11 25.05
N ARG A 415 3.84 23.38 24.98
CA ARG A 415 4.95 23.87 24.13
C ARG A 415 6.33 23.25 24.43
N LYS A 416 6.55 22.76 25.64
CA LYS A 416 7.84 22.17 26.06
C LYS A 416 8.03 20.72 25.63
N HIS A 417 6.99 20.08 25.09
CA HIS A 417 7.09 18.69 24.65
C HIS A 417 7.88 18.56 23.36
N ARG A 418 8.85 17.61 23.31
CA ARG A 418 9.75 17.37 22.16
C ARG A 418 9.06 17.25 20.79
N LYS A 419 7.80 16.86 20.76
CA LYS A 419 7.01 16.71 19.52
C LYS A 419 6.17 17.94 19.17
N TYR A 420 6.14 18.97 19.98
CA TYR A 420 5.29 20.14 19.75
C TYR A 420 5.62 20.84 18.44
N ALA A 421 6.90 21.10 18.16
CA ALA A 421 7.35 21.73 16.92
C ALA A 421 7.00 20.92 15.66
N GLN A 422 6.97 19.57 15.76
CA GLN A 422 6.54 18.70 14.68
C GLN A 422 5.03 18.77 14.45
N LEU A 423 4.24 18.77 15.52
CA LEU A 423 2.79 18.92 15.44
C LEU A 423 2.39 20.29 14.90
N GLU A 424 3.09 21.34 15.33
CA GLU A 424 2.86 22.71 14.88
C GLU A 424 3.17 22.87 13.39
N ARG A 425 4.28 22.32 12.89
CA ARG A 425 4.59 22.28 11.45
C ARG A 425 3.47 21.59 10.66
N ARG A 426 3.05 20.40 11.07
CA ARG A 426 1.95 19.67 10.43
C ARG A 426 0.65 20.45 10.43
N TYR A 427 0.32 21.08 11.55
CA TYR A 427 -0.86 21.92 11.66
C TYR A 427 -0.81 23.09 10.67
N ARG A 428 0.31 23.83 10.60
CA ARG A 428 0.48 24.94 9.66
C ARG A 428 0.37 24.48 8.19
N THR A 429 0.98 23.35 7.83
CA THR A 429 0.87 22.78 6.49
C THR A 429 -0.59 22.49 6.14
N ILE A 430 -1.34 21.83 7.02
CA ILE A 430 -2.74 21.48 6.77
C ILE A 430 -3.64 22.72 6.69
N VAL A 431 -3.43 23.68 7.57
CA VAL A 431 -4.18 24.95 7.54
C VAL A 431 -3.86 25.74 6.27
N GLY A 432 -2.58 25.76 5.84
CA GLY A 432 -2.18 26.34 4.55
C GLY A 432 -2.88 25.68 3.38
N SER A 433 -2.88 24.37 3.31
CA SER A 433 -3.58 23.60 2.26
C SER A 433 -5.10 23.85 2.27
N ILE A 434 -5.73 24.01 3.44
CA ILE A 434 -7.15 24.38 3.53
C ILE A 434 -7.36 25.78 2.96
N ALA A 435 -6.51 26.74 3.33
CA ALA A 435 -6.60 28.13 2.88
C ALA A 435 -6.38 28.27 1.35
N GLU A 436 -5.43 27.52 0.79
CA GLU A 436 -5.22 27.48 -0.68
C GLU A 436 -6.44 26.91 -1.42
N TRP A 437 -7.16 25.96 -0.82
CA TRP A 437 -8.40 25.42 -1.38
C TRP A 437 -9.61 26.33 -1.18
N GLU A 438 -9.56 27.26 -0.22
CA GLU A 438 -10.56 28.27 0.08
C GLU A 438 -10.26 29.63 -0.63
N GLY A 439 -9.29 29.65 -1.57
CA GLY A 439 -8.89 30.85 -2.30
C GLY A 439 -10.05 31.65 -2.91
N PRO A 440 -9.84 32.87 -3.43
CA PRO A 440 -10.88 33.89 -3.62
C PRO A 440 -12.07 33.52 -4.51
N ASN A 441 -12.12 32.30 -5.05
CA ASN A 441 -13.20 31.78 -5.88
C ASN A 441 -13.74 30.42 -5.35
N GLY A 442 -13.60 30.09 -4.07
CA GLY A 442 -14.02 28.84 -3.45
C GLY A 442 -15.48 28.80 -2.98
#